data_943d7bfc92513625110b812090524f91
#
_entry.id   943d7bfc92513625110b812090524f91
#
_cell.length_a   1.000
_cell.length_b   1.000
_cell.length_c   1.000
_cell.angle_alpha   90.00
_cell.angle_beta   90.00
_cell.angle_gamma   90.00
#
_symmetry.space_group_name_H-M   'P 1'
#
loop_
_entity.id
_entity.type
_entity.pdbx_description
1 polymer ?
#
loop_
_entity_poly.entity_id
_entity_poly.type
_entity_poly.pdbx_seq_one_letter_code
_entity_poly.pdbx_strand_id
1 'polypeptide(L)'
;MLVWLYWSENILDQYSQTNTLYINSIVYTEVSIGFNKIEELETAIEQLGIKVLEIPREALFLTGKVFLKYRKNTGTKKSPLPDFFIGAHATVSSFDLITRDITKFRTYFPQVRLIHPNLAER
;
A
#
# COMPACT_ATOMS: atom_id res chain seq x y z
N MET A 1 -9.61 3.27 -0.28
CA MET A 1 -8.81 2.31 0.49
C MET A 1 -7.61 1.89 -0.32
N LEU A 2 -6.41 2.08 0.22
CA LEU A 2 -5.17 1.70 -0.45
C LEU A 2 -4.79 0.28 -0.02
N VAL A 3 -4.45 -0.57 -0.99
CA VAL A 3 -4.12 -1.98 -0.73
C VAL A 3 -2.60 -2.17 -0.78
N TRP A 4 -2.04 -2.86 0.23
CA TRP A 4 -0.61 -3.09 0.29
C TRP A 4 -0.26 -4.50 0.77
N LEU A 5 0.83 -5.04 0.23
CA LEU A 5 1.55 -6.24 0.65
C LEU A 5 0.79 -7.55 0.60
N TYR A 6 -0.51 -7.52 0.47
CA TYR A 6 -1.25 -8.76 0.51
C TYR A 6 -2.22 -8.84 -0.67
N TRP A 7 -1.77 -9.52 -1.71
CA TRP A 7 -2.61 -9.78 -2.85
C TRP A 7 -3.30 -11.13 -2.64
N SER A 8 -4.53 -11.07 -2.17
CA SER A 8 -5.42 -12.22 -2.09
C SER A 8 -6.69 -11.87 -2.83
N GLU A 9 -6.98 -12.57 -3.90
CA GLU A 9 -8.18 -12.28 -4.69
C GLU A 9 -9.45 -12.38 -3.84
N ASN A 10 -9.50 -13.35 -2.91
CA ASN A 10 -10.68 -13.51 -2.04
C ASN A 10 -10.89 -12.30 -1.13
N ILE A 11 -9.82 -11.82 -0.51
CA ILE A 11 -9.91 -10.66 0.40
C ILE A 11 -10.24 -9.40 -0.38
N LEU A 12 -9.58 -9.19 -1.51
CA LEU A 12 -9.81 -8.01 -2.34
C LEU A 12 -11.21 -8.00 -2.93
N ASP A 13 -11.69 -9.15 -3.36
CA ASP A 13 -13.06 -9.27 -3.86
C ASP A 13 -14.08 -8.92 -2.77
N GLN A 14 -13.86 -9.40 -1.56
CA GLN A 14 -14.72 -9.11 -0.43
C GLN A 14 -14.78 -7.61 -0.14
N TYR A 15 -13.62 -6.94 -0.06
CA TYR A 15 -13.58 -5.51 0.21
C TYR A 15 -14.06 -4.66 -0.95
N SER A 16 -13.89 -5.13 -2.19
CA SER A 16 -14.33 -4.39 -3.38
C SER A 16 -15.84 -4.25 -3.48
N GLN A 17 -16.59 -5.11 -2.80
CA GLN A 17 -18.05 -5.06 -2.82
C GLN A 17 -18.60 -3.85 -2.07
N THR A 18 -17.88 -3.34 -1.09
CA THR A 18 -18.33 -2.22 -0.26
C THR A 18 -17.38 -1.02 -0.31
N ASN A 19 -16.23 -1.13 -0.96
CA ASN A 19 -15.22 -0.09 -1.01
C ASN A 19 -14.62 0.00 -2.40
N THR A 20 -14.14 1.19 -2.77
CA THR A 20 -13.27 1.33 -3.92
C THR A 20 -11.84 1.02 -3.48
N LEU A 21 -11.20 0.10 -4.20
CA LEU A 21 -9.82 -0.29 -3.91
C LEU A 21 -8.88 0.46 -4.83
N TYR A 22 -7.75 0.91 -4.26
CA TYR A 22 -6.71 1.63 -4.99
C TYR A 22 -5.38 0.95 -4.75
N ILE A 23 -4.54 0.96 -5.77
CA ILE A 23 -3.12 0.65 -5.63
C ILE A 23 -2.32 1.76 -6.30
N ASN A 24 -1.08 1.92 -5.90
CA ASN A 24 -0.19 2.87 -6.57
C ASN A 24 0.90 2.13 -7.35
N SER A 25 1.81 2.87 -7.98
CA SER A 25 2.87 2.29 -8.80
C SER A 25 3.79 1.37 -8.01
N ILE A 26 4.01 1.63 -6.73
CA ILE A 26 4.85 0.77 -5.88
C ILE A 26 4.15 -0.56 -5.63
N VAL A 27 2.89 -0.52 -5.24
CA VAL A 27 2.09 -1.74 -5.04
C VAL A 27 1.98 -2.52 -6.35
N TYR A 28 1.73 -1.83 -7.46
CA TYR A 28 1.66 -2.46 -8.78
C TYR A 28 2.95 -3.23 -9.08
N THR A 29 4.10 -2.59 -8.85
CA THR A 29 5.38 -3.22 -9.08
C THR A 29 5.55 -4.48 -8.27
N GLU A 30 5.19 -4.45 -6.99
CA GLU A 30 5.35 -5.61 -6.13
C GLU A 30 4.39 -6.74 -6.48
N VAL A 31 3.15 -6.40 -6.82
CA VAL A 31 2.15 -7.39 -7.24
C VAL A 31 2.58 -8.06 -8.56
N SER A 32 3.22 -7.30 -9.45
CA SER A 32 3.65 -7.81 -10.75
C SER A 32 4.62 -9.00 -10.64
N ILE A 33 5.31 -9.11 -9.51
CA ILE A 33 6.24 -10.23 -9.29
C ILE A 33 5.50 -11.58 -9.34
N GLY A 34 4.23 -11.62 -8.94
CA GLY A 34 3.43 -12.83 -8.94
C GLY A 34 2.73 -13.16 -10.25
N PHE A 35 2.93 -12.34 -11.30
CA PHE A 35 2.28 -12.55 -12.60
C PHE A 35 3.33 -12.71 -13.69
N ASN A 36 3.07 -13.60 -14.65
CA ASN A 36 4.00 -13.84 -15.76
C ASN A 36 3.82 -12.85 -16.90
N LYS A 37 2.63 -12.30 -17.08
CA LYS A 37 2.31 -11.39 -18.19
C LYS A 37 1.53 -10.20 -17.65
N ILE A 38 1.77 -9.03 -18.23
CA ILE A 38 1.06 -7.83 -17.84
C ILE A 38 -0.46 -7.95 -18.06
N GLU A 39 -0.87 -8.65 -19.12
CA GLU A 39 -2.28 -8.84 -19.43
C GLU A 39 -3.01 -9.57 -18.31
N GLU A 40 -2.35 -10.52 -17.67
CA GLU A 40 -2.93 -11.27 -16.55
C GLU A 40 -3.16 -10.36 -15.34
N LEU A 41 -2.19 -9.50 -15.01
CA LEU A 41 -2.33 -8.56 -13.93
C LEU A 41 -3.40 -7.51 -14.23
N GLU A 42 -3.41 -6.95 -15.45
CA GLU A 42 -4.41 -5.97 -15.85
C GLU A 42 -5.83 -6.55 -15.81
N THR A 43 -5.98 -7.81 -16.21
CA THR A 43 -7.28 -8.49 -16.13
C THR A 43 -7.74 -8.63 -14.67
N ALA A 44 -6.84 -9.03 -13.77
CA ALA A 44 -7.17 -9.14 -12.34
C ALA A 44 -7.57 -7.78 -11.75
N ILE A 45 -6.83 -6.72 -12.09
CA ILE A 45 -7.14 -5.35 -11.65
C ILE A 45 -8.52 -4.93 -12.12
N GLU A 46 -8.83 -5.19 -13.40
CA GLU A 46 -10.12 -4.83 -13.98
C GLU A 46 -11.26 -5.60 -13.32
N GLN A 47 -11.11 -6.91 -13.13
CA GLN A 47 -12.14 -7.75 -12.52
C GLN A 47 -12.46 -7.34 -11.09
N LEU A 48 -11.48 -6.86 -10.35
CA LEU A 48 -11.66 -6.40 -8.98
C LEU A 48 -12.06 -4.93 -8.89
N GLY A 49 -12.12 -4.23 -10.02
CA GLY A 49 -12.45 -2.81 -10.04
C GLY A 49 -11.42 -1.93 -9.35
N ILE A 50 -10.18 -2.40 -9.25
CA ILE A 50 -9.10 -1.65 -8.61
C ILE A 50 -8.66 -0.51 -9.51
N LYS A 51 -8.43 0.66 -8.91
CA LYS A 51 -7.89 1.82 -9.61
C LYS A 51 -6.42 1.99 -9.29
N VAL A 52 -5.60 2.22 -10.31
CA VAL A 52 -4.18 2.47 -10.15
C VAL A 52 -3.96 3.97 -10.11
N LEU A 53 -3.41 4.48 -9.01
CA LEU A 53 -3.20 5.91 -8.79
C LEU A 53 -1.71 6.24 -8.82
N GLU A 54 -1.40 7.44 -9.30
CA GLU A 54 -0.08 8.01 -9.14
C GLU A 54 0.10 8.46 -7.69
N ILE A 55 1.34 8.39 -7.20
CA ILE A 55 1.68 8.87 -5.87
C ILE A 55 1.77 10.41 -5.94
N PRO A 56 0.97 11.14 -5.14
CA PRO A 56 1.03 12.60 -5.15
C PRO A 56 2.39 13.13 -4.70
N ARG A 57 2.77 14.31 -5.19
CA ARG A 57 4.04 14.92 -4.81
C ARG A 57 4.17 15.14 -3.31
N GLU A 58 3.07 15.49 -2.64
CA GLU A 58 3.04 15.65 -1.19
C GLU A 58 3.43 14.36 -0.47
N ALA A 59 3.00 13.22 -1.00
CA ALA A 59 3.37 11.93 -0.45
C ALA A 59 4.85 11.60 -0.72
N LEU A 60 5.37 12.00 -1.87
CA LEU A 60 6.80 11.83 -2.18
C LEU A 60 7.66 12.64 -1.20
N PHE A 61 7.26 13.89 -0.96
CA PHE A 61 7.96 14.75 -0.01
C PHE A 61 7.90 14.17 1.41
N LEU A 62 6.73 13.72 1.83
CA LEU A 62 6.56 13.09 3.15
C LEU A 62 7.43 11.83 3.27
N THR A 63 7.52 11.05 2.21
CA THR A 63 8.38 9.86 2.17
C THR A 63 9.83 10.22 2.52
N GLY A 64 10.32 11.29 1.91
CA GLY A 64 11.69 11.78 2.21
C GLY A 64 11.87 12.19 3.67
N LYS A 65 10.86 12.85 4.24
CA LYS A 65 10.92 13.27 5.65
C LYS A 65 10.86 12.09 6.60
N VAL A 66 10.03 11.10 6.31
CA VAL A 66 9.95 9.88 7.10
C VAL A 66 11.26 9.09 7.01
N PHE A 67 11.88 9.06 5.83
CA PHE A 67 13.16 8.42 5.65
C PHE A 67 14.25 9.05 6.53
N LEU A 68 14.29 10.38 6.62
CA LEU A 68 15.23 11.07 7.50
C LEU A 68 15.03 10.67 8.97
N LYS A 69 13.77 10.58 9.39
CA LYS A 69 13.43 10.14 10.74
C LYS A 69 13.88 8.69 10.98
N TYR A 70 13.66 7.83 10.01
CA TYR A 70 14.10 6.44 10.06
C TYR A 70 15.64 6.35 10.23
N ARG A 71 16.38 7.13 9.45
CA ARG A 71 17.85 7.16 9.53
C ARG A 71 18.33 7.64 10.90
N LYS A 72 17.68 8.63 11.48
CA LYS A 72 18.01 9.13 12.83
C LYS A 72 17.72 8.08 13.90
N ASN A 73 16.75 7.20 13.67
CA ASN A 73 16.38 6.15 14.60
C ASN A 73 17.09 4.84 14.29
N THR A 74 18.39 4.91 13.94
CA THR A 74 19.26 3.76 13.70
C THR A 74 18.98 2.99 12.41
N GLY A 75 18.27 3.60 11.45
CA GLY A 75 18.06 2.97 10.15
C GLY A 75 19.35 2.81 9.37
N THR A 76 19.51 1.68 8.69
CA THR A 76 20.75 1.32 7.99
C THR A 76 20.63 1.45 6.47
N LYS A 77 19.39 1.55 5.92
CA LYS A 77 19.21 1.67 4.48
C LYS A 77 19.61 3.06 3.99
N LYS A 78 20.10 3.13 2.76
CA LYS A 78 20.59 4.37 2.17
C LYS A 78 19.53 5.11 1.35
N SER A 79 18.41 4.47 1.06
CA SER A 79 17.31 5.05 0.28
C SER A 79 15.97 4.70 0.92
N PRO A 80 14.92 5.47 0.63
CA PRO A 80 13.60 5.19 1.19
C PRO A 80 13.12 3.79 0.84
N LEU A 81 12.49 3.13 1.80
CA LEU A 81 11.90 1.81 1.60
C LEU A 81 10.57 1.95 0.85
N PRO A 82 10.20 0.94 0.04
CA PRO A 82 8.91 0.97 -0.68
C PRO A 82 7.72 1.24 0.25
N ASP A 83 7.73 0.66 1.45
CA ASP A 83 6.64 0.84 2.41
C ASP A 83 6.44 2.29 2.81
N PHE A 84 7.50 3.12 2.79
CA PHE A 84 7.39 4.53 3.14
C PHE A 84 6.57 5.29 2.10
N PHE A 85 6.72 4.95 0.82
CA PHE A 85 5.89 5.56 -0.24
C PHE A 85 4.42 5.22 -0.05
N ILE A 86 4.14 3.99 0.35
CA ILE A 86 2.78 3.50 0.53
C ILE A 86 2.13 4.16 1.75
N GLY A 87 2.83 4.19 2.87
CA GLY A 87 2.34 4.84 4.09
C GLY A 87 2.13 6.34 3.91
N ALA A 88 3.05 7.01 3.21
CA ALA A 88 2.93 8.43 2.92
C ALA A 88 1.74 8.71 2.01
N HIS A 89 1.52 7.88 0.99
CA HIS A 89 0.38 8.01 0.09
C HIS A 89 -0.94 7.88 0.87
N ALA A 90 -1.04 6.86 1.73
CA ALA A 90 -2.22 6.67 2.55
C ALA A 90 -2.46 7.84 3.50
N THR A 91 -1.39 8.38 4.08
CA THR A 91 -1.49 9.53 4.98
C THR A 91 -2.01 10.78 4.28
N VAL A 92 -1.41 11.14 3.16
CA VAL A 92 -1.73 12.36 2.42
C VAL A 92 -3.13 12.30 1.83
N SER A 93 -3.55 11.14 1.36
CA SER A 93 -4.85 10.97 0.70
C SER A 93 -5.94 10.48 1.65
N SER A 94 -5.63 10.34 2.93
CA SER A 94 -6.58 9.86 3.96
C SER A 94 -7.18 8.51 3.62
N PHE A 95 -6.37 7.60 3.10
CA PHE A 95 -6.79 6.24 2.79
C PHE A 95 -6.63 5.32 3.99
N ASP A 96 -7.55 4.37 4.13
CA ASP A 96 -7.34 3.21 4.97
C ASP A 96 -6.39 2.26 4.23
N LEU A 97 -5.53 1.58 4.96
CA LEU A 97 -4.51 0.71 4.37
C LEU A 97 -4.72 -0.73 4.81
N ILE A 98 -4.92 -1.62 3.83
CA ILE A 98 -5.00 -3.06 4.08
C ILE A 98 -3.57 -3.60 4.06
N THR A 99 -3.10 -4.13 5.18
CA THR A 99 -1.74 -4.63 5.29
C THR A 99 -1.62 -5.72 6.35
N ARG A 100 -0.70 -6.64 6.13
CA ARG A 100 -0.31 -7.61 7.16
C ARG A 100 0.74 -7.04 8.12
N ASP A 101 1.49 -6.04 7.68
CA ASP A 101 2.58 -5.46 8.46
C ASP A 101 2.11 -4.20 9.20
N ILE A 102 1.33 -4.41 10.25
CA ILE A 102 0.75 -3.33 11.03
C ILE A 102 1.82 -2.53 11.78
N THR A 103 2.79 -3.22 12.36
CA THR A 103 3.77 -2.59 13.25
C THR A 103 4.58 -1.50 12.54
N LYS A 104 5.10 -1.80 11.35
CA LYS A 104 5.91 -0.86 10.58
C LYS A 104 5.14 0.42 10.25
N PHE A 105 3.91 0.26 9.74
CA PHE A 105 3.10 1.41 9.36
C PHE A 105 2.65 2.22 10.57
N ARG A 106 2.31 1.57 11.67
CA ARG A 106 1.91 2.26 12.89
C ARG A 106 3.04 3.13 13.44
N THR A 107 4.28 2.67 13.34
CA THR A 107 5.44 3.40 13.86
C THR A 107 5.67 4.71 13.12
N TYR A 108 5.59 4.70 11.79
CA TYR A 108 5.95 5.86 10.97
C TYR A 108 4.76 6.62 10.41
N PHE A 109 3.56 6.00 10.40
CA PHE A 109 2.35 6.60 9.85
C PHE A 109 1.18 6.40 10.82
N PRO A 110 1.26 7.00 12.02
CA PRO A 110 0.28 6.72 13.07
C PRO A 110 -1.13 7.20 12.77
N GLN A 111 -1.32 8.13 11.81
CA GLN A 111 -2.64 8.62 11.44
C GLN A 111 -3.38 7.70 10.48
N VAL A 112 -2.68 6.74 9.85
CA VAL A 112 -3.30 5.85 8.89
C VAL A 112 -4.09 4.77 9.64
N ARG A 113 -5.34 4.58 9.25
CA ARG A 113 -6.14 3.47 9.74
C ARG A 113 -5.71 2.19 9.05
N LEU A 114 -5.27 1.23 9.83
CA LEU A 114 -4.75 -0.05 9.32
C LEU A 114 -5.81 -1.14 9.44
N ILE A 115 -5.96 -1.92 8.37
CA ILE A 115 -6.89 -3.04 8.32
C ILE A 115 -6.06 -4.30 8.09
N HIS A 116 -6.11 -5.23 9.05
CA HIS A 116 -5.40 -6.49 8.95
C HIS A 116 -6.30 -7.53 8.27
N PRO A 117 -5.88 -8.13 7.14
CA PRO A 117 -6.73 -9.05 6.39
C PRO A 117 -7.26 -10.23 7.20
N ASN A 118 -6.45 -10.77 8.11
CA ASN A 118 -6.85 -11.92 8.91
C ASN A 118 -8.02 -11.62 9.86
N LEU A 119 -8.17 -10.37 10.29
CA LEU A 119 -9.31 -9.96 11.11
C LEU A 119 -10.59 -9.89 10.29
N ALA A 120 -10.46 -9.60 8.99
CA ALA A 120 -11.59 -9.54 8.08
C ALA A 120 -12.13 -10.92 7.69
N GLU A 121 -11.30 -11.94 7.78
CA GLU A 121 -11.68 -13.31 7.45
C GLU A 121 -12.50 -14.00 8.56
N ARG A 122 -12.55 -13.38 9.71
CA ARG A 122 -13.32 -13.92 10.86
C ARG A 122 -14.77 -13.39 10.88
#